data_87a4150883be08bc9686b6c0fceaf74b
#
_entry.id   87a4150883be08bc9686b6c0fceaf74b
#
_cell.length_a   1.000
_cell.length_b   1.000
_cell.length_c   1.000
_cell.angle_alpha   90.00
_cell.angle_beta   90.00
_cell.angle_gamma   90.00
#
_symmetry.space_group_name_H-M   'P 1'
#
loop_
_entity.id
_entity.type
_entity.pdbx_description
1 polymer ?
#
loop_
_entity_poly.entity_id
_entity_poly.type
_entity_poly.pdbx_seq_one_letter_code
_entity_poly.pdbx_strand_id
1 'polypeptide(L)'
;MLRIIFFLFLSVALHAQPNPSDKEQLKTFFDTSLLNGQAYEWLDYLTNRIGSRLSGSLGAERAVAWTKAALDALGLDRVYLQPVKVPKWVRGSKEFALIETAPGVTFNVPITALGGSVATPSVGLKAFVVEVQGIEELKALGREQIEGKIVFFNRPMQADLISTFLAYSGCVDQRYSGAK
;
A
#
# COMPACT_ATOMS: atom_id res chain seq x y z
N MET A 1 -73.55 2.51 -7.53
CA MET A 1 -72.63 1.39 -7.80
C MET A 1 -71.64 1.68 -8.97
N LEU A 2 -72.04 2.33 -10.03
CA LEU A 2 -71.17 2.62 -11.21
C LEU A 2 -69.98 3.53 -10.91
N ARG A 3 -70.07 4.49 -9.99
CA ARG A 3 -69.00 5.43 -9.60
C ARG A 3 -67.87 4.79 -8.78
N ILE A 4 -68.13 3.74 -8.06
CA ILE A 4 -67.13 3.03 -7.26
C ILE A 4 -66.23 2.13 -8.12
N ILE A 5 -66.81 1.57 -9.19
CA ILE A 5 -66.07 0.71 -10.14
C ILE A 5 -65.06 1.55 -10.95
N PHE A 6 -65.36 2.81 -11.27
CA PHE A 6 -64.43 3.68 -12.00
C PHE A 6 -63.21 4.07 -11.17
N PHE A 7 -63.37 4.24 -9.86
CA PHE A 7 -62.24 4.52 -8.95
C PHE A 7 -61.34 3.32 -8.72
N LEU A 8 -61.88 2.11 -8.78
CA LEU A 8 -61.07 0.87 -8.61
C LEU A 8 -60.23 0.58 -9.86
N PHE A 9 -60.66 0.95 -11.06
CA PHE A 9 -59.85 0.85 -12.28
C PHE A 9 -58.76 1.90 -12.38
N LEU A 10 -58.92 3.07 -11.77
CA LEU A 10 -57.90 4.13 -11.78
C LEU A 10 -56.73 3.81 -10.85
N SER A 11 -56.96 3.06 -9.80
CA SER A 11 -55.87 2.66 -8.85
C SER A 11 -54.96 1.54 -9.37
N VAL A 12 -55.40 0.75 -10.35
CA VAL A 12 -54.60 -0.30 -10.98
C VAL A 12 -53.66 0.27 -12.05
N ALA A 13 -53.98 1.39 -12.65
CA ALA A 13 -53.15 2.03 -13.69
C ALA A 13 -51.91 2.76 -13.15
N LEU A 14 -51.82 2.98 -11.85
CA LEU A 14 -50.69 3.68 -11.22
C LEU A 14 -49.48 2.78 -10.84
N HIS A 15 -49.55 1.48 -11.08
CA HIS A 15 -48.51 0.54 -10.64
C HIS A 15 -47.70 -0.11 -11.75
N ALA A 16 -47.82 0.31 -12.98
CA ALA A 16 -47.09 -0.26 -14.11
C ALA A 16 -46.08 0.72 -14.70
N GLN A 17 -45.15 1.20 -13.88
CA GLN A 17 -43.86 1.64 -14.46
C GLN A 17 -43.01 0.38 -14.60
N PRO A 18 -42.56 0.03 -15.81
CA PRO A 18 -41.64 -1.08 -15.98
C PRO A 18 -40.33 -0.72 -15.26
N ASN A 19 -40.08 -1.34 -14.13
CA ASN A 19 -38.78 -1.30 -13.53
C ASN A 19 -37.81 -1.96 -14.53
N PRO A 20 -36.72 -1.29 -14.94
CA PRO A 20 -35.74 -1.92 -15.80
C PRO A 20 -35.28 -3.21 -15.10
N SER A 21 -35.16 -4.30 -15.85
CA SER A 21 -34.71 -5.55 -15.30
C SER A 21 -33.29 -5.38 -14.68
N ASP A 22 -32.96 -6.11 -13.64
CA ASP A 22 -31.62 -6.08 -13.02
C ASP A 22 -30.52 -6.23 -14.08
N LYS A 23 -30.77 -7.02 -15.12
CA LYS A 23 -29.85 -7.20 -16.25
C LYS A 23 -29.62 -5.90 -17.03
N GLU A 24 -30.65 -5.12 -17.28
CA GLU A 24 -30.54 -3.82 -18.00
C GLU A 24 -29.82 -2.79 -17.14
N GLN A 25 -30.08 -2.78 -15.84
CA GLN A 25 -29.38 -1.89 -14.90
C GLN A 25 -27.89 -2.25 -14.82
N LEU A 26 -27.57 -3.52 -14.66
CA LEU A 26 -26.19 -4.00 -14.65
C LEU A 26 -25.46 -3.68 -15.95
N LYS A 27 -26.14 -3.87 -17.10
CA LYS A 27 -25.59 -3.50 -18.41
C LYS A 27 -25.28 -2.00 -18.47
N THR A 28 -26.19 -1.16 -18.00
CA THR A 28 -26.01 0.29 -17.98
C THR A 28 -24.83 0.70 -17.12
N PHE A 29 -24.67 0.12 -15.93
CA PHE A 29 -23.52 0.38 -15.07
C PHE A 29 -22.20 -0.05 -15.73
N PHE A 30 -22.19 -1.21 -16.36
CA PHE A 30 -21.01 -1.73 -17.04
C PHE A 30 -20.61 -0.83 -18.23
N ASP A 31 -21.56 -0.54 -19.11
CA ASP A 31 -21.33 0.30 -20.29
C ASP A 31 -20.87 1.72 -19.88
N THR A 32 -21.50 2.31 -18.86
CA THR A 32 -21.13 3.63 -18.35
C THR A 32 -19.72 3.62 -17.76
N SER A 33 -19.38 2.58 -17.00
CA SER A 33 -18.04 2.44 -16.41
C SER A 33 -16.96 2.31 -17.48
N LEU A 34 -17.22 1.60 -18.56
CA LEU A 34 -16.27 1.43 -19.66
C LEU A 34 -16.09 2.70 -20.51
N LEU A 35 -17.19 3.41 -20.78
CA LEU A 35 -17.18 4.55 -21.70
C LEU A 35 -16.84 5.88 -21.01
N ASN A 36 -17.24 6.04 -19.74
CA ASN A 36 -17.13 7.28 -19.00
C ASN A 36 -16.36 7.14 -17.68
N GLY A 37 -15.64 6.02 -17.51
CA GLY A 37 -14.85 5.78 -16.30
C GLY A 37 -13.68 6.76 -16.18
N GLN A 38 -13.56 7.43 -15.04
CA GLN A 38 -12.49 8.40 -14.76
C GLN A 38 -11.28 7.80 -14.03
N ALA A 39 -11.32 6.49 -13.76
CA ALA A 39 -10.30 5.84 -12.94
C ALA A 39 -8.87 5.98 -13.49
N TYR A 40 -8.72 5.90 -14.82
CA TYR A 40 -7.43 6.05 -15.47
C TYR A 40 -6.87 7.48 -15.35
N GLU A 41 -7.72 8.49 -15.58
CA GLU A 41 -7.33 9.90 -15.44
C GLU A 41 -6.97 10.24 -13.99
N TRP A 42 -7.71 9.69 -13.02
CA TRP A 42 -7.41 9.86 -11.61
C TRP A 42 -6.09 9.19 -11.22
N LEU A 43 -5.84 8.00 -11.75
CA LEU A 43 -4.57 7.30 -11.54
C LEU A 43 -3.40 8.08 -12.15
N ASP A 44 -3.58 8.60 -13.36
CA ASP A 44 -2.57 9.45 -14.01
C ASP A 44 -2.23 10.68 -13.16
N TYR A 45 -3.25 11.39 -12.69
CA TYR A 45 -3.05 12.57 -11.84
C TYR A 45 -2.32 12.21 -10.54
N LEU A 46 -2.79 11.19 -9.83
CA LEU A 46 -2.17 10.74 -8.59
C LEU A 46 -0.73 10.29 -8.79
N THR A 47 -0.42 9.66 -9.91
CA THR A 47 0.89 9.08 -10.18
C THR A 47 1.86 10.11 -10.73
N ASN A 48 1.44 10.88 -11.73
CA ASN A 48 2.33 11.76 -12.50
C ASN A 48 2.32 13.21 -12.02
N ARG A 49 1.26 13.68 -11.34
CA ARG A 49 1.19 15.06 -10.82
C ARG A 49 1.48 15.14 -9.32
N ILE A 50 1.01 14.19 -8.52
CA ILE A 50 1.27 14.16 -7.07
C ILE A 50 2.52 13.32 -6.78
N GLY A 51 2.67 12.16 -7.41
CA GLY A 51 3.81 11.28 -7.26
C GLY A 51 3.78 10.44 -5.97
N SER A 52 4.92 10.31 -5.31
CA SER A 52 5.07 9.47 -4.11
C SER A 52 4.18 9.95 -2.95
N ARG A 53 3.45 9.01 -2.34
CA ARG A 53 2.43 9.27 -1.32
C ARG A 53 2.64 8.42 -0.07
N LEU A 54 3.85 8.43 0.47
CA LEU A 54 4.12 7.75 1.74
C LEU A 54 3.22 8.31 2.85
N SER A 55 2.79 7.42 3.73
CA SER A 55 1.98 7.76 4.91
C SER A 55 2.59 8.94 5.68
N GLY A 56 1.78 9.97 5.98
CA GLY A 56 2.22 11.18 6.68
C GLY A 56 3.14 12.12 5.89
N SER A 57 3.31 11.91 4.57
CA SER A 57 4.09 12.78 3.70
C SER A 57 3.24 13.91 3.10
N LEU A 58 3.89 14.97 2.62
CA LEU A 58 3.24 16.04 1.87
C LEU A 58 2.53 15.51 0.60
N GLY A 59 3.09 14.49 -0.05
CA GLY A 59 2.43 13.83 -1.19
C GLY A 59 1.11 13.16 -0.79
N ALA A 60 1.06 12.52 0.38
CA ALA A 60 -0.19 11.95 0.90
C ALA A 60 -1.23 13.05 1.21
N GLU A 61 -0.81 14.15 1.84
CA GLU A 61 -1.70 15.30 2.13
C GLU A 61 -2.29 15.90 0.84
N ARG A 62 -1.46 16.10 -0.19
CA ARG A 62 -1.91 16.57 -1.51
C ARG A 62 -2.89 15.61 -2.17
N ALA A 63 -2.62 14.30 -2.06
CA ALA A 63 -3.52 13.30 -2.60
C ALA A 63 -4.89 13.31 -1.91
N VAL A 64 -4.92 13.42 -0.59
CA VAL A 64 -6.17 13.52 0.20
C VAL A 64 -6.97 14.75 -0.21
N ALA A 65 -6.33 15.92 -0.30
CA ALA A 65 -6.99 17.16 -0.69
C ALA A 65 -7.56 17.08 -2.12
N TRP A 66 -6.77 16.58 -3.05
CA TRP A 66 -7.20 16.41 -4.44
C TRP A 66 -8.34 15.39 -4.57
N THR A 67 -8.21 14.22 -3.93
CA THR A 67 -9.25 13.18 -3.98
C THR A 67 -10.56 13.67 -3.41
N LYS A 68 -10.50 14.44 -2.28
CA LYS A 68 -11.71 15.06 -1.74
C LYS A 68 -12.38 15.98 -2.76
N ALA A 69 -11.62 16.87 -3.40
CA ALA A 69 -12.16 17.77 -4.41
C ALA A 69 -12.75 17.01 -5.63
N ALA A 70 -12.08 15.95 -6.09
CA ALA A 70 -12.57 15.12 -7.18
C ALA A 70 -13.88 14.40 -6.81
N LEU A 71 -14.02 13.90 -5.59
CA LEU A 71 -15.24 13.27 -5.11
C LEU A 71 -16.38 14.28 -4.90
N ASP A 72 -16.08 15.48 -4.38
CA ASP A 72 -17.07 16.56 -4.25
C ASP A 72 -17.66 16.93 -5.62
N ALA A 73 -16.86 16.90 -6.69
CA ALA A 73 -17.29 17.21 -8.04
C ALA A 73 -18.23 16.16 -8.66
N LEU A 74 -18.32 14.96 -8.10
CA LEU A 74 -19.23 13.90 -8.56
C LEU A 74 -20.68 14.11 -8.12
N GLY A 75 -20.96 15.08 -7.26
CA GLY A 75 -22.32 15.32 -6.76
C GLY A 75 -22.82 14.26 -5.79
N LEU A 76 -21.92 13.61 -5.05
CA LEU A 76 -22.27 12.65 -4.01
C LEU A 76 -22.99 13.36 -2.86
N ASP A 77 -23.91 12.67 -2.17
CA ASP A 77 -24.67 13.22 -1.05
C ASP A 77 -23.79 13.72 0.08
N ARG A 78 -22.65 13.07 0.30
CA ARG A 78 -21.72 13.45 1.35
C ARG A 78 -20.29 12.99 1.07
N VAL A 79 -19.34 13.92 1.13
CA VAL A 79 -17.90 13.65 1.13
C VAL A 79 -17.26 14.29 2.36
N TYR A 80 -16.58 13.51 3.17
CA TYR A 80 -15.93 14.02 4.39
C TYR A 80 -14.55 13.40 4.61
N LEU A 81 -13.72 14.10 5.34
CA LEU A 81 -12.40 13.62 5.76
C LEU A 81 -12.50 13.07 7.18
N GLN A 82 -11.95 11.88 7.40
CA GLN A 82 -11.80 11.28 8.71
C GLN A 82 -10.34 11.44 9.18
N PRO A 83 -10.07 12.11 10.32
CA PRO A 83 -8.73 12.23 10.83
C PRO A 83 -8.22 10.87 11.32
N VAL A 84 -7.02 10.50 10.89
CA VAL A 84 -6.34 9.26 11.30
C VAL A 84 -4.91 9.57 11.70
N LYS A 85 -4.40 8.87 12.72
CA LYS A 85 -2.98 8.92 13.09
C LYS A 85 -2.25 7.83 12.32
N VAL A 86 -1.19 8.23 11.64
CA VAL A 86 -0.38 7.31 10.84
C VAL A 86 1.10 7.47 11.19
N PRO A 87 1.90 6.39 11.10
CA PRO A 87 3.34 6.51 11.24
C PRO A 87 3.91 7.33 10.09
N LYS A 88 4.79 8.29 10.42
CA LYS A 88 5.54 9.07 9.45
C LYS A 88 6.99 8.61 9.46
N TRP A 89 7.47 8.17 8.32
CA TRP A 89 8.87 7.86 8.11
C TRP A 89 9.43 8.75 6.99
N VAL A 90 10.57 9.35 7.24
CA VAL A 90 11.25 10.22 6.29
C VAL A 90 12.64 9.64 6.05
N ARG A 91 12.99 9.43 4.78
CA ARG A 91 14.34 9.05 4.40
C ARG A 91 15.30 10.19 4.74
N GLY A 92 16.37 9.87 5.46
CA GLY A 92 17.42 10.81 5.78
C GLY A 92 18.40 11.04 4.64
N SER A 93 19.67 11.27 4.97
CA SER A 93 20.77 11.31 4.00
C SER A 93 20.98 9.94 3.35
N LYS A 94 21.78 9.92 2.26
CA LYS A 94 22.10 8.66 1.58
C LYS A 94 22.82 7.71 2.53
N GLU A 95 22.31 6.49 2.59
CA GLU A 95 22.87 5.42 3.39
C GLU A 95 24.20 4.93 2.81
N PHE A 96 25.10 4.48 3.66
CA PHE A 96 26.33 3.80 3.24
C PHE A 96 26.65 2.63 4.16
N ALA A 97 27.32 1.62 3.63
CA ALA A 97 27.87 0.51 4.39
C ALA A 97 29.24 0.10 3.82
N LEU A 98 30.13 -0.27 4.71
CA LEU A 98 31.44 -0.80 4.38
C LEU A 98 31.60 -2.16 5.04
N ILE A 99 32.13 -3.13 4.32
CA ILE A 99 32.59 -4.40 4.89
C ILE A 99 34.11 -4.31 5.07
N GLU A 100 34.61 -4.53 6.28
CA GLU A 100 36.04 -4.67 6.59
C GLU A 100 36.39 -6.15 6.67
N THR A 101 37.20 -6.62 5.75
CA THR A 101 37.64 -8.04 5.68
C THR A 101 38.98 -8.30 6.37
N ALA A 102 39.80 -7.26 6.52
CA ALA A 102 41.03 -7.24 7.27
C ALA A 102 41.31 -5.80 7.74
N PRO A 103 42.17 -5.58 8.75
CA PRO A 103 42.47 -4.24 9.22
C PRO A 103 42.83 -3.28 8.07
N GLY A 104 42.01 -2.24 7.88
CA GLY A 104 42.19 -1.23 6.81
C GLY A 104 41.75 -1.67 5.40
N VAL A 105 41.27 -2.89 5.20
CA VAL A 105 40.75 -3.37 3.90
C VAL A 105 39.24 -3.32 3.92
N THR A 106 38.66 -2.34 3.19
CA THR A 106 37.22 -2.11 3.17
C THR A 106 36.64 -2.19 1.77
N PHE A 107 35.41 -2.67 1.67
CA PHE A 107 34.60 -2.70 0.47
C PHE A 107 33.32 -1.92 0.68
N ASN A 108 32.96 -1.06 -0.29
CA ASN A 108 31.69 -0.37 -0.26
C ASN A 108 30.56 -1.32 -0.69
N VAL A 109 29.49 -1.37 0.10
CA VAL A 109 28.31 -2.20 -0.17
C VAL A 109 27.15 -1.27 -0.49
N PRO A 110 26.51 -1.41 -1.67
CA PRO A 110 25.31 -0.67 -1.98
C PRO A 110 24.16 -1.14 -1.07
N ILE A 111 23.63 -0.20 -0.30
CA ILE A 111 22.49 -0.45 0.60
C ILE A 111 21.40 0.55 0.38
N THR A 112 20.18 0.19 0.77
CA THR A 112 19.02 1.07 0.79
C THR A 112 18.21 0.81 2.06
N ALA A 113 17.96 1.86 2.84
CA ALA A 113 17.08 1.76 4.00
C ALA A 113 15.64 1.50 3.56
N LEU A 114 15.01 0.53 4.18
CA LEU A 114 13.58 0.27 4.01
C LEU A 114 12.76 1.22 4.88
N GLY A 115 11.58 1.61 4.42
CA GLY A 115 10.66 2.45 5.18
C GLY A 115 10.39 1.89 6.58
N GLY A 116 10.46 2.71 7.62
CA GLY A 116 10.38 2.30 9.02
C GLY A 116 11.71 1.91 9.66
N SER A 117 12.84 1.91 8.89
CA SER A 117 14.17 1.70 9.46
C SER A 117 14.54 2.82 10.42
N VAL A 118 15.29 2.47 11.48
CA VAL A 118 15.84 3.41 12.45
C VAL A 118 17.26 3.78 12.04
N ALA A 119 17.62 5.05 12.19
CA ALA A 119 18.97 5.50 11.90
C ALA A 119 19.98 4.91 12.88
N THR A 120 21.19 4.61 12.38
CA THR A 120 22.34 4.33 13.25
C THR A 120 22.77 5.59 13.99
N PRO A 121 23.55 5.47 15.11
CA PRO A 121 24.17 6.63 15.74
C PRO A 121 24.99 7.47 14.75
N SER A 122 25.17 8.76 15.03
CA SER A 122 25.89 9.70 14.15
C SER A 122 27.34 9.28 13.84
N VAL A 123 27.96 8.53 14.72
CA VAL A 123 29.31 7.97 14.53
C VAL A 123 29.30 6.66 13.72
N GLY A 124 28.13 6.21 13.30
CA GLY A 124 27.95 4.92 12.64
C GLY A 124 27.83 3.75 13.60
N LEU A 125 27.70 2.56 13.05
CA LEU A 125 27.67 1.28 13.75
C LEU A 125 28.68 0.34 13.11
N LYS A 126 29.60 -0.20 13.89
CA LYS A 126 30.54 -1.24 13.47
C LYS A 126 30.34 -2.48 14.32
N ALA A 127 30.06 -3.61 13.69
CA ALA A 127 29.87 -4.88 14.36
C ALA A 127 30.23 -6.04 13.42
N PHE A 128 30.46 -7.22 14.01
CA PHE A 128 30.56 -8.45 13.21
C PHE A 128 29.25 -8.81 12.59
N VAL A 129 29.29 -9.46 11.43
CA VAL A 129 28.12 -9.94 10.72
C VAL A 129 27.87 -11.40 11.03
N VAL A 130 26.63 -11.77 11.30
CA VAL A 130 26.17 -13.16 11.32
C VAL A 130 25.19 -13.35 10.15
N GLU A 131 25.48 -14.33 9.32
CA GLU A 131 24.63 -14.68 8.17
C GLU A 131 23.63 -15.76 8.58
N VAL A 132 22.39 -15.60 8.17
CA VAL A 132 21.30 -16.58 8.36
C VAL A 132 20.38 -16.61 7.15
N GLN A 133 19.76 -17.76 6.89
CA GLN A 133 18.78 -17.92 5.82
C GLN A 133 17.36 -17.52 6.23
N GLY A 134 17.07 -17.44 7.53
CA GLY A 134 15.73 -17.09 8.00
C GLY A 134 15.62 -17.00 9.52
N ILE A 135 14.43 -16.69 9.98
CA ILE A 135 14.12 -16.47 11.40
C ILE A 135 14.33 -17.74 12.24
N GLU A 136 14.03 -18.91 11.69
CA GLU A 136 14.20 -20.17 12.44
C GLU A 136 15.68 -20.46 12.71
N GLU A 137 16.56 -20.21 11.76
CA GLU A 137 17.99 -20.33 11.97
C GLU A 137 18.49 -19.29 12.97
N LEU A 138 17.99 -18.05 12.87
CA LEU A 138 18.30 -17.01 13.84
C LEU A 138 17.93 -17.41 15.27
N LYS A 139 16.74 -17.98 15.47
CA LYS A 139 16.30 -18.49 16.78
C LYS A 139 17.17 -19.64 17.28
N ALA A 140 17.57 -20.54 16.37
CA ALA A 140 18.41 -21.68 16.71
C ALA A 140 19.82 -21.28 17.19
N LEU A 141 20.38 -20.18 16.65
CA LEU A 141 21.66 -19.63 17.11
C LEU A 141 21.62 -19.14 18.56
N GLY A 142 20.48 -18.65 19.00
CA GLY A 142 20.29 -18.11 20.34
C GLY A 142 20.94 -16.72 20.55
N ARG A 143 20.47 -16.05 21.60
CA ARG A 143 20.86 -14.66 21.91
C ARG A 143 22.35 -14.42 22.00
N GLU A 144 23.09 -15.32 22.65
CA GLU A 144 24.53 -15.18 22.89
C GLU A 144 25.35 -15.07 21.60
N GLN A 145 24.88 -15.73 20.53
CA GLN A 145 25.57 -15.68 19.24
C GLN A 145 25.23 -14.49 18.38
N ILE A 146 24.12 -13.78 18.66
CA ILE A 146 23.61 -12.68 17.84
C ILE A 146 23.78 -11.32 18.51
N GLU A 147 23.79 -11.25 19.84
CA GLU A 147 23.83 -9.97 20.57
C GLU A 147 25.08 -9.16 20.19
N GLY A 148 24.85 -7.89 19.82
CA GLY A 148 25.90 -6.98 19.38
C GLY A 148 26.39 -7.20 17.94
N LYS A 149 25.78 -8.07 17.17
CA LYS A 149 26.14 -8.33 15.76
C LYS A 149 25.12 -7.77 14.79
N ILE A 150 25.52 -7.61 13.55
CA ILE A 150 24.64 -7.30 12.43
C ILE A 150 24.15 -8.63 11.86
N VAL A 151 22.84 -8.83 11.83
CA VAL A 151 22.24 -10.04 11.22
C VAL A 151 22.01 -9.79 9.74
N PHE A 152 22.60 -10.63 8.91
CA PHE A 152 22.43 -10.62 7.47
C PHE A 152 21.59 -11.81 7.03
N PHE A 153 20.37 -11.53 6.55
CA PHE A 153 19.50 -12.56 5.99
C PHE A 153 19.85 -12.79 4.51
N ASN A 154 20.61 -13.84 4.25
CA ASN A 154 21.03 -14.21 2.89
C ASN A 154 20.02 -15.17 2.25
N ARG A 155 18.80 -14.70 2.03
CA ARG A 155 17.74 -15.48 1.39
C ARG A 155 17.55 -15.02 -0.04
N PRO A 156 17.78 -15.88 -1.04
CA PRO A 156 17.54 -15.54 -2.43
C PRO A 156 16.04 -15.36 -2.71
N MET A 157 15.73 -14.49 -3.65
CA MET A 157 14.38 -14.37 -4.20
C MET A 157 14.03 -15.65 -4.99
N GLN A 158 12.81 -16.17 -4.82
CA GLN A 158 12.33 -17.35 -5.55
C GLN A 158 11.92 -16.94 -6.96
N ALA A 159 12.87 -16.99 -7.89
CA ALA A 159 12.71 -16.52 -9.26
C ALA A 159 11.74 -17.38 -10.13
N ASP A 160 11.43 -18.58 -9.69
CA ASP A 160 10.49 -19.52 -10.33
C ASP A 160 9.02 -19.20 -10.06
N LEU A 161 8.73 -18.36 -9.08
CA LEU A 161 7.36 -17.96 -8.77
C LEU A 161 6.87 -16.86 -9.71
N ILE A 162 5.71 -17.08 -10.33
CA ILE A 162 5.05 -16.12 -11.22
C ILE A 162 4.65 -14.83 -10.48
N SER A 163 4.20 -14.96 -9.23
CA SER A 163 3.85 -13.81 -8.40
C SER A 163 5.10 -13.18 -7.80
N THR A 164 5.45 -11.99 -8.27
CA THR A 164 6.58 -11.21 -7.73
C THR A 164 6.44 -10.98 -6.21
N PHE A 165 5.23 -10.77 -5.71
CA PHE A 165 4.99 -10.62 -4.28
C PHE A 165 5.38 -11.88 -3.51
N LEU A 166 4.96 -13.06 -3.96
CA LEU A 166 5.33 -14.33 -3.31
C LEU A 166 6.83 -14.59 -3.41
N ALA A 167 7.44 -14.23 -4.55
CA ALA A 167 8.87 -14.44 -4.77
C ALA A 167 9.77 -13.77 -3.71
N TYR A 168 9.40 -12.60 -3.22
CA TYR A 168 10.19 -11.85 -2.22
C TYR A 168 9.53 -11.74 -0.84
N SER A 169 8.32 -12.25 -0.64
CA SER A 169 7.58 -12.13 0.64
C SER A 169 8.39 -12.61 1.84
N GLY A 170 9.07 -13.72 1.70
CA GLY A 170 9.95 -14.25 2.76
C GLY A 170 11.09 -13.32 3.16
N CYS A 171 11.52 -12.41 2.30
CA CYS A 171 12.51 -11.38 2.65
C CYS A 171 11.87 -10.22 3.42
N VAL A 172 10.60 -9.90 3.12
CA VAL A 172 9.85 -8.81 3.77
C VAL A 172 9.41 -9.20 5.17
N ASP A 173 8.95 -10.44 5.37
CA ASP A 173 8.48 -10.92 6.67
C ASP A 173 9.58 -10.88 7.74
N GLN A 174 10.82 -11.15 7.37
CA GLN A 174 11.99 -11.11 8.26
C GLN A 174 12.29 -9.70 8.79
N ARG A 175 11.92 -8.65 8.04
CA ARG A 175 12.06 -7.26 8.45
C ARG A 175 11.27 -6.93 9.71
N TYR A 176 10.08 -7.47 9.86
CA TYR A 176 9.21 -7.22 11.02
C TYR A 176 9.52 -8.15 12.20
N SER A 177 9.95 -9.36 11.92
CA SER A 177 10.18 -10.39 12.92
C SER A 177 11.59 -10.32 13.52
N GLY A 178 12.58 -9.90 12.75
CA GLY A 178 13.99 -9.77 13.20
C GLY A 178 14.31 -8.47 13.93
N ALA A 179 13.40 -7.48 13.91
CA ALA A 179 13.61 -6.18 14.59
C ALA A 179 13.11 -6.15 16.04
N LYS A 180 12.59 -7.25 16.57
CA LYS A 180 12.15 -7.44 17.96
C LYS A 180 13.10 -8.32 18.73
#